data_925f381bedde7d541ff4b3041059eaa5
#
_entry.id   925f381bedde7d541ff4b3041059eaa5
#
_cell.length_a   1.000
_cell.length_b   1.000
_cell.length_c   1.000
_cell.angle_alpha   90.00
_cell.angle_beta   90.00
_cell.angle_gamma   90.00
#
_symmetry.space_group_name_H-M   'P 1'
#
loop_
_entity.id
_entity.type
_entity.pdbx_description
1 polymer ?
#
loop_
_entity_poly.entity_id
_entity_poly.type
_entity_poly.pdbx_seq_one_letter_code
_entity_poly.pdbx_strand_id
1 'polypeptide(L)'
;MKVEEKRQIGLYILLTIVTCGVYHFIFFHQFAKDMNIICDGDGDETPGIGDLILFSLLTCGIYAFYWFYKIGNRQAANAKRYKVTINENGTSVLVWMLLGGLIAGIGYIIAYYILIKNMNTLAHAYNQRGAAAIENGNMNYNQSAPSQINLVGRNGEFAGCVFPLNMNESIRIGRSSQCNIKFDAHTPNISRMHCTLYYDGKIWLTDNGSKCGTYLDGGLKLTPNSRMELQRGAGFSLGNRNVSFYIQ
;
A
#
# COMPACT_ATOMS: atom_id res chain seq x y z
N MET A 1 -10.76 10.73 7.17
CA MET A 1 -10.31 12.03 6.62
C MET A 1 -11.03 12.25 5.30
N LYS A 2 -11.59 13.44 5.04
CA LYS A 2 -12.31 13.70 3.80
C LYS A 2 -11.34 14.24 2.76
N VAL A 3 -11.36 13.70 1.55
CA VAL A 3 -10.52 14.16 0.43
C VAL A 3 -11.30 15.03 -0.54
N GLU A 4 -10.60 15.87 -1.30
CA GLU A 4 -11.25 16.74 -2.30
C GLU A 4 -11.86 15.88 -3.43
N GLU A 5 -13.16 16.08 -3.71
CA GLU A 5 -13.90 15.29 -4.71
C GLU A 5 -14.47 16.12 -5.88
N LYS A 6 -14.26 17.45 -5.85
CA LYS A 6 -14.85 18.38 -6.84
C LYS A 6 -13.77 19.24 -7.51
N ARG A 7 -12.66 18.62 -7.91
CA ARG A 7 -11.62 19.30 -8.68
C ARG A 7 -12.14 19.69 -10.05
N GLN A 8 -11.97 20.96 -10.42
CA GLN A 8 -12.44 21.50 -11.70
C GLN A 8 -11.24 21.80 -12.59
N ILE A 9 -11.22 21.21 -13.79
CA ILE A 9 -10.16 21.45 -14.78
C ILE A 9 -10.07 22.93 -15.19
N GLY A 10 -11.20 23.63 -15.34
CA GLY A 10 -11.24 25.04 -15.70
C GLY A 10 -10.58 25.93 -14.64
N LEU A 11 -10.87 25.69 -13.36
CA LEU A 11 -10.24 26.39 -12.24
C LEU A 11 -8.74 26.10 -12.17
N TYR A 12 -8.35 24.84 -12.36
CA TYR A 12 -6.95 24.43 -12.42
C TYR A 12 -6.17 25.17 -13.51
N ILE A 13 -6.72 25.23 -14.74
CA ILE A 13 -6.10 25.95 -15.86
C ILE A 13 -5.98 27.44 -15.55
N LEU A 14 -7.09 28.07 -15.10
CA LEU A 14 -7.10 29.50 -14.76
C LEU A 14 -6.04 29.85 -13.73
N LEU A 15 -6.00 29.12 -12.61
CA LEU A 15 -5.03 29.37 -11.54
C LEU A 15 -3.59 29.09 -11.99
N THR A 16 -3.38 28.09 -12.83
CA THR A 16 -2.05 27.80 -13.38
C THR A 16 -1.56 28.95 -14.26
N ILE A 17 -2.42 29.53 -15.09
CA ILE A 17 -2.07 30.71 -15.91
C ILE A 17 -1.79 31.92 -15.03
N VAL A 18 -2.70 32.25 -14.09
CA VAL A 18 -2.57 33.43 -13.21
C VAL A 18 -1.31 33.39 -12.35
N THR A 19 -0.89 32.18 -11.91
CA THR A 19 0.30 32.00 -11.08
C THR A 19 1.56 31.66 -11.87
N CYS A 20 1.56 31.86 -13.19
CA CYS A 20 2.69 31.53 -14.08
C CYS A 20 3.22 30.09 -13.86
N GLY A 21 2.31 29.12 -13.65
CA GLY A 21 2.65 27.70 -13.47
C GLY A 21 2.87 27.26 -12.03
N VAL A 22 3.01 28.13 -11.05
CA VAL A 22 3.22 27.73 -9.64
C VAL A 22 2.08 26.86 -9.11
N TYR A 23 0.83 27.20 -9.45
CA TYR A 23 -0.33 26.44 -9.02
C TYR A 23 -0.33 24.99 -9.51
N HIS A 24 0.28 24.69 -10.65
CA HIS A 24 0.45 23.31 -11.14
C HIS A 24 1.14 22.40 -10.10
N PHE A 25 2.21 22.87 -9.51
CA PHE A 25 2.95 22.11 -8.50
C PHE A 25 2.16 21.97 -7.20
N ILE A 26 1.48 23.03 -6.76
CA ILE A 26 0.62 22.99 -5.56
C ILE A 26 -0.52 21.98 -5.77
N PHE A 27 -1.17 22.01 -6.91
CA PHE A 27 -2.28 21.14 -7.26
C PHE A 27 -1.85 19.67 -7.25
N PHE A 28 -0.77 19.33 -7.96
CA PHE A 28 -0.31 17.94 -8.03
C PHE A 28 0.35 17.46 -6.74
N HIS A 29 0.87 18.35 -5.90
CA HIS A 29 1.28 17.98 -4.54
C HIS A 29 0.10 17.45 -3.70
N GLN A 30 -1.00 18.21 -3.69
CA GLN A 30 -2.21 17.78 -2.98
C GLN A 30 -2.83 16.54 -3.63
N PHE A 31 -2.82 16.48 -4.96
CA PHE A 31 -3.30 15.34 -5.72
C PHE A 31 -2.56 14.04 -5.36
N ALA A 32 -1.24 14.07 -5.27
CA ALA A 32 -0.43 12.91 -4.88
C ALA A 32 -0.73 12.46 -3.43
N LYS A 33 -0.92 13.41 -2.51
CA LYS A 33 -1.32 13.11 -1.13
C LYS A 33 -2.67 12.41 -1.07
N ASP A 34 -3.67 12.95 -1.77
CA ASP A 34 -5.01 12.39 -1.80
C ASP A 34 -5.04 11.02 -2.49
N MET A 35 -4.20 10.81 -3.52
CA MET A 35 -3.99 9.49 -4.13
C MET A 35 -3.49 8.47 -3.11
N ASN A 36 -2.49 8.83 -2.31
CA ASN A 36 -1.94 7.93 -1.30
C ASN A 36 -2.96 7.62 -0.19
N ILE A 37 -3.83 8.57 0.16
CA ILE A 37 -4.93 8.35 1.11
C ILE A 37 -6.00 7.40 0.51
N ILE A 38 -6.45 7.66 -0.72
CA ILE A 38 -7.51 6.88 -1.36
C ILE A 38 -7.03 5.46 -1.68
N CYS A 39 -5.79 5.33 -2.13
CA CYS A 39 -5.20 4.06 -2.55
C CYS A 39 -4.41 3.34 -1.45
N ASP A 40 -4.52 3.80 -0.20
CA ASP A 40 -3.81 3.18 0.93
C ASP A 40 -4.04 1.66 0.98
N GLY A 41 -2.98 0.91 1.24
CA GLY A 41 -2.99 -0.55 1.24
C GLY A 41 -3.03 -1.23 -0.14
N ASP A 42 -2.77 -0.52 -1.24
CA ASP A 42 -2.62 -1.12 -2.58
C ASP A 42 -1.19 -1.64 -2.86
N GLY A 43 -0.25 -1.36 -1.97
CA GLY A 43 1.16 -1.78 -2.09
C GLY A 43 2.00 -0.87 -2.98
N ASP A 44 1.46 0.26 -3.46
CA ASP A 44 2.18 1.27 -4.25
C ASP A 44 2.06 2.65 -3.59
N GLU A 45 3.00 3.53 -3.88
CA GLU A 45 3.00 4.91 -3.40
C GLU A 45 3.18 5.87 -4.59
N THR A 46 2.41 6.97 -4.59
CA THR A 46 2.62 8.06 -5.55
C THR A 46 3.70 8.98 -5.01
N PRO A 47 4.86 9.06 -5.67
CA PRO A 47 5.96 9.94 -5.24
C PRO A 47 5.51 11.40 -5.18
N GLY A 48 6.05 12.13 -4.20
CA GLY A 48 5.73 13.53 -3.98
C GLY A 48 6.19 14.46 -5.12
N ILE A 49 5.73 15.71 -5.09
CA ILE A 49 6.09 16.70 -6.11
C ILE A 49 7.61 17.01 -6.12
N GLY A 50 8.28 16.89 -4.98
CA GLY A 50 9.75 17.05 -4.89
C GLY A 50 10.48 16.01 -5.73
N ASP A 51 10.06 14.74 -5.63
CA ASP A 51 10.61 13.65 -6.42
C ASP A 51 10.32 13.84 -7.91
N LEU A 52 9.08 14.29 -8.24
CA LEU A 52 8.70 14.61 -9.61
C LEU A 52 9.64 15.66 -10.22
N ILE A 53 9.89 16.76 -9.52
CA ILE A 53 10.78 17.84 -10.00
C ILE A 53 12.21 17.33 -10.14
N LEU A 54 12.76 16.69 -9.10
CA LEU A 54 14.13 16.20 -9.06
C LEU A 54 14.41 15.22 -10.20
N PHE A 55 13.60 14.18 -10.31
CA PHE A 55 13.81 13.15 -11.34
C PHE A 55 13.45 13.64 -12.74
N SER A 56 12.52 14.58 -12.88
CA SER A 56 12.25 15.20 -14.19
C SER A 56 13.44 16.04 -14.68
N LEU A 57 14.12 16.77 -13.79
CA LEU A 57 15.35 17.48 -14.12
C LEU A 57 16.47 16.52 -14.56
N LEU A 58 16.68 15.44 -13.81
CA LEU A 58 17.72 14.45 -14.11
C LEU A 58 17.47 13.68 -15.42
N THR A 59 16.21 13.53 -15.82
CA THR A 59 15.81 12.76 -17.01
C THR A 59 15.36 13.64 -18.17
N CYS A 60 15.68 14.93 -18.15
CA CYS A 60 15.25 15.90 -19.18
C CYS A 60 13.72 15.85 -19.44
N GLY A 61 12.92 15.69 -18.39
CA GLY A 61 11.46 15.67 -18.44
C GLY A 61 10.80 14.30 -18.66
N ILE A 62 11.56 13.25 -19.00
CA ILE A 62 11.01 11.90 -19.28
C ILE A 62 10.30 11.35 -18.05
N TYR A 63 10.82 11.57 -16.85
CA TYR A 63 10.22 11.09 -15.62
C TYR A 63 8.80 11.65 -15.38
N ALA A 64 8.49 12.86 -15.82
CA ALA A 64 7.16 13.43 -15.70
C ALA A 64 6.10 12.58 -16.45
N PHE A 65 6.40 12.13 -17.66
CA PHE A 65 5.51 11.24 -18.43
C PHE A 65 5.28 9.91 -17.69
N TYR A 66 6.34 9.33 -17.14
CA TYR A 66 6.27 8.09 -16.36
C TYR A 66 5.43 8.29 -15.08
N TRP A 67 5.59 9.40 -14.38
CA TRP A 67 4.86 9.71 -13.15
C TRP A 67 3.36 9.83 -13.41
N PHE A 68 2.94 10.56 -14.43
CA PHE A 68 1.52 10.67 -14.81
C PHE A 68 0.94 9.34 -15.32
N TYR A 69 1.72 8.57 -16.05
CA TYR A 69 1.36 7.21 -16.46
C TYR A 69 1.08 6.30 -15.25
N LYS A 70 1.96 6.32 -14.26
CA LYS A 70 1.78 5.54 -13.03
C LYS A 70 0.51 5.94 -12.28
N ILE A 71 0.24 7.23 -12.13
CA ILE A 71 -0.98 7.72 -11.49
C ILE A 71 -2.22 7.19 -12.21
N GLY A 72 -2.31 7.31 -13.52
CA GLY A 72 -3.46 6.84 -14.30
C GLY A 72 -3.69 5.34 -14.15
N ASN A 73 -2.63 4.54 -14.12
CA ASN A 73 -2.74 3.09 -13.87
C ASN A 73 -3.19 2.80 -12.45
N ARG A 74 -2.65 3.51 -11.45
CA ARG A 74 -3.02 3.33 -10.04
C ARG A 74 -4.49 3.69 -9.81
N GLN A 75 -5.00 4.75 -10.45
CA GLN A 75 -6.42 5.11 -10.43
C GLN A 75 -7.30 3.99 -10.99
N ALA A 76 -6.97 3.47 -12.17
CA ALA A 76 -7.72 2.38 -12.81
C ALA A 76 -7.68 1.07 -12.00
N ALA A 77 -6.54 0.73 -11.40
CA ALA A 77 -6.38 -0.46 -10.57
C ALA A 77 -7.25 -0.39 -9.29
N ASN A 78 -7.29 0.79 -8.64
CA ASN A 78 -8.07 0.99 -7.43
C ASN A 78 -9.58 1.18 -7.66
N ALA A 79 -10.04 1.43 -8.89
CA ALA A 79 -11.44 1.59 -9.23
C ALA A 79 -12.31 0.40 -8.74
N LYS A 80 -11.81 -0.81 -8.88
CA LYS A 80 -12.49 -2.04 -8.45
C LYS A 80 -12.70 -2.08 -6.94
N ARG A 81 -11.76 -1.56 -6.14
CA ARG A 81 -11.87 -1.52 -4.67
C ARG A 81 -13.06 -0.65 -4.23
N TYR A 82 -13.40 0.35 -5.01
CA TYR A 82 -14.50 1.29 -4.76
C TYR A 82 -15.76 0.95 -5.52
N LYS A 83 -15.79 -0.14 -6.31
CA LYS A 83 -16.91 -0.53 -7.17
C LYS A 83 -17.32 0.59 -8.14
N VAL A 84 -16.34 1.34 -8.64
CA VAL A 84 -16.53 2.37 -9.68
C VAL A 84 -15.87 1.94 -10.97
N THR A 85 -16.36 2.48 -12.10
CA THR A 85 -15.80 2.20 -13.42
C THR A 85 -14.91 3.37 -13.85
N ILE A 86 -13.65 3.06 -14.15
CA ILE A 86 -12.68 3.96 -14.77
C ILE A 86 -12.23 3.29 -16.06
N ASN A 87 -12.50 3.91 -17.18
CA ASN A 87 -12.19 3.35 -18.51
C ASN A 87 -10.80 3.76 -19.00
N GLU A 88 -10.36 4.95 -18.61
CA GLU A 88 -9.05 5.49 -18.98
C GLU A 88 -8.00 5.15 -17.93
N ASN A 89 -6.87 4.64 -18.37
CA ASN A 89 -5.73 4.27 -17.54
C ASN A 89 -4.49 5.13 -17.84
N GLY A 90 -3.35 4.78 -17.29
CA GLY A 90 -2.09 5.49 -17.54
C GLY A 90 -1.66 5.49 -19.01
N THR A 91 -1.99 4.45 -19.77
CA THR A 91 -1.71 4.44 -21.23
C THR A 91 -2.49 5.52 -21.96
N SER A 92 -3.77 5.70 -21.63
CA SER A 92 -4.58 6.80 -22.18
C SER A 92 -3.98 8.17 -21.85
N VAL A 93 -3.56 8.35 -20.61
CA VAL A 93 -2.89 9.59 -20.15
C VAL A 93 -1.59 9.82 -20.93
N LEU A 94 -0.73 8.81 -21.04
CA LEU A 94 0.55 8.90 -21.72
C LEU A 94 0.38 9.23 -23.20
N VAL A 95 -0.56 8.58 -23.89
CA VAL A 95 -0.84 8.83 -25.31
C VAL A 95 -1.24 10.29 -25.54
N TRP A 96 -2.16 10.83 -24.72
CA TRP A 96 -2.55 12.23 -24.83
C TRP A 96 -1.43 13.20 -24.49
N MET A 97 -0.54 12.88 -23.54
CA MET A 97 0.63 13.71 -23.25
C MET A 97 1.63 13.73 -24.41
N LEU A 98 1.89 12.57 -25.04
CA LEU A 98 2.77 12.50 -26.20
C LEU A 98 2.18 13.24 -27.42
N LEU A 99 0.88 13.08 -27.66
CA LEU A 99 0.17 13.83 -28.69
C LEU A 99 0.11 15.33 -28.40
N GLY A 100 0.21 15.71 -27.11
CA GLY A 100 0.14 17.11 -26.67
C GLY A 100 1.19 18.01 -27.31
N GLY A 101 2.38 17.48 -27.51
CA GLY A 101 3.45 18.17 -28.22
C GLY A 101 3.17 18.43 -29.70
N LEU A 102 2.33 17.59 -30.33
CA LEU A 102 1.97 17.69 -31.75
C LEU A 102 0.76 18.61 -32.01
N ILE A 103 -0.08 18.83 -30.99
CA ILE A 103 -1.37 19.56 -31.13
C ILE A 103 -1.36 20.80 -30.18
N ALA A 104 -0.36 21.64 -30.28
CA ALA A 104 -0.26 22.91 -29.55
C ALA A 104 -0.61 22.81 -28.04
N GLY A 105 -0.28 21.69 -27.39
CA GLY A 105 -0.49 21.49 -25.95
C GLY A 105 -1.88 21.00 -25.52
N ILE A 106 -2.85 20.87 -26.44
CA ILE A 106 -4.22 20.41 -26.12
C ILE A 106 -4.22 19.02 -25.49
N GLY A 107 -3.32 18.13 -25.91
CA GLY A 107 -3.22 16.78 -25.36
C GLY A 107 -2.89 16.75 -23.87
N TYR A 108 -2.09 17.69 -23.35
CA TYR A 108 -1.84 17.81 -21.92
C TYR A 108 -3.12 18.15 -21.15
N ILE A 109 -3.98 19.05 -21.69
CA ILE A 109 -5.25 19.41 -21.09
C ILE A 109 -6.16 18.17 -20.99
N ILE A 110 -6.21 17.36 -22.04
CA ILE A 110 -7.01 16.13 -22.07
C ILE A 110 -6.44 15.11 -21.06
N ALA A 111 -5.14 14.92 -21.01
CA ALA A 111 -4.50 14.04 -20.03
C ALA A 111 -4.83 14.47 -18.59
N TYR A 112 -4.71 15.75 -18.27
CA TYR A 112 -5.05 16.26 -16.94
C TYR A 112 -6.55 16.16 -16.64
N TYR A 113 -7.41 16.36 -17.63
CA TYR A 113 -8.84 16.15 -17.47
C TYR A 113 -9.17 14.70 -17.11
N ILE A 114 -8.55 13.72 -17.78
CA ILE A 114 -8.69 12.29 -17.47
C ILE A 114 -8.29 12.01 -16.02
N LEU A 115 -7.13 12.47 -15.59
CA LEU A 115 -6.64 12.27 -14.22
C LEU A 115 -7.55 12.91 -13.17
N ILE A 116 -8.01 14.14 -13.41
CA ILE A 116 -8.90 14.87 -12.50
C ILE A 116 -10.28 14.19 -12.43
N LYS A 117 -10.86 13.79 -13.56
CA LYS A 117 -12.13 13.06 -13.62
C LYS A 117 -12.05 11.76 -12.82
N ASN A 118 -11.02 10.95 -13.07
CA ASN A 118 -10.82 9.67 -12.39
C ASN A 118 -10.62 9.87 -10.88
N MET A 119 -9.84 10.90 -10.51
CA MET A 119 -9.61 11.23 -9.10
C MET A 119 -10.89 11.66 -8.39
N ASN A 120 -11.71 12.50 -9.01
CA ASN A 120 -12.99 12.91 -8.44
C ASN A 120 -13.92 11.69 -8.25
N THR A 121 -13.96 10.76 -9.19
CA THR A 121 -14.74 9.52 -9.10
C THR A 121 -14.28 8.67 -7.91
N LEU A 122 -12.98 8.47 -7.74
CA LEU A 122 -12.42 7.71 -6.61
C LEU A 122 -12.63 8.44 -5.28
N ALA A 123 -12.38 9.74 -5.23
CA ALA A 123 -12.54 10.56 -4.04
C ALA A 123 -14.00 10.60 -3.56
N HIS A 124 -14.96 10.71 -4.49
CA HIS A 124 -16.37 10.64 -4.17
C HIS A 124 -16.76 9.29 -3.55
N ALA A 125 -16.34 8.19 -4.19
CA ALA A 125 -16.59 6.84 -3.67
C ALA A 125 -15.90 6.57 -2.32
N TYR A 126 -14.69 7.09 -2.13
CA TYR A 126 -13.97 7.04 -0.86
C TYR A 126 -14.73 7.81 0.24
N ASN A 127 -15.15 9.03 -0.04
CA ASN A 127 -15.89 9.88 0.91
C ASN A 127 -17.27 9.31 1.25
N GLN A 128 -17.97 8.70 0.28
CA GLN A 128 -19.27 8.05 0.53
C GLN A 128 -19.17 6.81 1.38
N ARG A 129 -18.16 5.96 1.16
CA ARG A 129 -17.89 4.82 2.06
C ARG A 129 -17.74 5.29 3.49
N GLY A 130 -17.11 6.44 3.66
CA GLY A 130 -16.98 7.08 4.92
C GLY A 130 -18.28 7.55 5.53
N ALA A 131 -19.11 8.22 4.77
CA ALA A 131 -20.42 8.69 5.22
C ALA A 131 -21.37 7.54 5.58
N ALA A 132 -21.44 6.50 4.72
CA ALA A 132 -22.24 5.31 4.99
C ALA A 132 -21.80 4.56 6.25
N ALA A 133 -20.50 4.60 6.58
CA ALA A 133 -19.97 4.04 7.80
C ALA A 133 -20.43 4.80 9.06
N ILE A 134 -20.58 6.11 8.96
CA ILE A 134 -21.07 6.97 10.05
C ILE A 134 -22.59 6.77 10.27
N GLU A 135 -23.37 6.68 9.19
CA GLU A 135 -24.82 6.49 9.28
C GLU A 135 -25.24 5.13 9.82
N ASN A 136 -24.48 4.07 9.53
CA ASN A 136 -24.78 2.72 10.01
C ASN A 136 -24.21 2.41 11.41
N GLY A 137 -23.62 3.38 12.11
CA GLY A 137 -23.17 3.28 13.50
C GLY A 137 -22.10 2.21 13.74
N ASN A 138 -21.49 1.66 12.70
CA ASN A 138 -20.62 0.48 12.82
C ASN A 138 -19.45 0.47 11.82
N MET A 139 -18.78 1.60 11.58
CA MET A 139 -17.44 1.59 11.02
C MET A 139 -16.61 2.74 11.57
N ASN A 140 -15.66 2.37 12.40
CA ASN A 140 -14.56 3.23 12.82
C ASN A 140 -13.89 3.84 11.59
N TYR A 141 -13.84 5.16 11.52
CA TYR A 141 -13.09 5.99 10.58
C TYR A 141 -11.59 6.11 10.93
N ASN A 142 -11.14 5.16 11.62
CA ASN A 142 -9.84 4.57 11.54
C ASN A 142 -10.11 3.20 10.87
N GLN A 143 -9.65 2.93 9.67
CA GLN A 143 -8.95 1.67 9.56
C GLN A 143 -7.67 1.85 10.39
N SER A 144 -7.85 2.01 11.70
CA SER A 144 -6.98 1.37 12.63
C SER A 144 -6.84 -0.05 12.07
N ALA A 145 -5.64 -0.44 11.82
CA ALA A 145 -5.25 -1.81 11.63
C ALA A 145 -6.20 -2.66 12.47
N PRO A 146 -6.84 -3.70 11.92
CA PRO A 146 -7.90 -4.41 12.62
C PRO A 146 -7.42 -4.71 14.03
N SER A 147 -8.30 -4.61 15.00
CA SER A 147 -7.95 -4.87 16.41
C SER A 147 -7.31 -6.25 16.59
N GLN A 148 -7.44 -7.12 15.60
CA GLN A 148 -6.94 -8.49 15.60
C GLN A 148 -6.60 -8.95 14.17
N ILE A 149 -5.51 -9.69 14.03
CA ILE A 149 -5.13 -10.46 12.85
C ILE A 149 -4.99 -11.94 13.24
N ASN A 150 -4.96 -12.83 12.26
CA ASN A 150 -4.76 -14.25 12.51
C ASN A 150 -3.43 -14.71 11.91
N LEU A 151 -2.62 -15.37 12.71
CA LEU A 151 -1.50 -16.19 12.23
C LEU A 151 -2.00 -17.61 12.01
N VAL A 152 -1.88 -18.14 10.80
CA VAL A 152 -2.38 -19.46 10.44
C VAL A 152 -1.23 -20.38 10.08
N GLY A 153 -1.21 -21.56 10.68
CA GLY A 153 -0.23 -22.59 10.32
C GLY A 153 -0.52 -23.12 8.92
N ARG A 154 0.49 -23.08 8.04
CA ARG A 154 0.38 -23.60 6.66
C ARG A 154 0.89 -25.04 6.57
N ASN A 155 2.08 -25.29 7.14
CA ASN A 155 2.71 -26.62 7.16
C ASN A 155 3.33 -26.92 8.52
N GLY A 156 3.52 -28.21 8.81
CA GLY A 156 4.11 -28.71 10.04
C GLY A 156 3.10 -29.03 11.13
N GLU A 157 3.56 -29.10 12.36
CA GLU A 157 2.77 -29.53 13.54
C GLU A 157 1.50 -28.67 13.76
N PHE A 158 1.53 -27.40 13.36
CA PHE A 158 0.41 -26.47 13.53
C PHE A 158 -0.36 -26.19 12.23
N ALA A 159 -0.25 -27.05 11.22
CA ALA A 159 -1.00 -26.88 9.97
C ALA A 159 -2.52 -26.80 10.24
N GLY A 160 -3.16 -25.74 9.74
CA GLY A 160 -4.58 -25.45 9.93
C GLY A 160 -4.95 -24.80 11.27
N CYS A 161 -4.01 -24.70 12.22
CA CYS A 161 -4.25 -23.99 13.47
C CYS A 161 -4.27 -22.46 13.23
N VAL A 162 -5.18 -21.77 13.93
CA VAL A 162 -5.34 -20.32 13.87
C VAL A 162 -4.97 -19.72 15.22
N PHE A 163 -4.05 -18.76 15.20
CA PHE A 163 -3.57 -18.05 16.39
C PHE A 163 -3.95 -16.58 16.26
N PRO A 164 -4.94 -16.10 17.02
CA PRO A 164 -5.31 -14.68 17.02
C PRO A 164 -4.21 -13.84 17.64
N LEU A 165 -3.92 -12.69 17.06
CA LEU A 165 -2.98 -11.70 17.54
C LEU A 165 -3.67 -10.34 17.57
N ASN A 166 -3.91 -9.83 18.78
CA ASN A 166 -4.56 -8.54 18.97
C ASN A 166 -3.60 -7.37 18.84
N MET A 167 -4.16 -6.18 18.69
CA MET A 167 -3.40 -4.93 18.64
C MET A 167 -2.50 -4.80 19.89
N ASN A 168 -1.24 -4.42 19.66
CA ASN A 168 -0.16 -4.27 20.64
C ASN A 168 0.24 -5.57 21.36
N GLU A 169 -0.09 -6.72 20.80
CA GLU A 169 0.33 -8.02 21.31
C GLU A 169 1.45 -8.64 20.45
N SER A 170 2.09 -9.67 21.02
CA SER A 170 3.10 -10.46 20.31
C SER A 170 2.86 -11.96 20.45
N ILE A 171 3.11 -12.71 19.38
CA ILE A 171 3.18 -14.18 19.39
C ILE A 171 4.64 -14.57 19.30
N ARG A 172 5.14 -15.25 20.34
CA ARG A 172 6.47 -15.87 20.37
C ARG A 172 6.39 -17.32 19.92
N ILE A 173 7.27 -17.71 19.02
CA ILE A 173 7.29 -19.03 18.37
C ILE A 173 8.61 -19.72 18.68
N GLY A 174 8.56 -20.96 19.14
CA GLY A 174 9.76 -21.72 19.46
C GLY A 174 9.51 -22.90 20.40
N ARG A 175 10.57 -23.52 20.94
CA ARG A 175 10.47 -24.68 21.81
C ARG A 175 10.43 -24.35 23.31
N SER A 176 10.62 -23.08 23.68
CA SER A 176 10.60 -22.64 25.09
C SER A 176 9.17 -22.68 25.64
N SER A 177 9.05 -22.94 26.94
CA SER A 177 7.78 -22.81 27.68
C SER A 177 7.23 -21.38 27.70
N GLN A 178 8.05 -20.38 27.35
CA GLN A 178 7.66 -18.97 27.24
C GLN A 178 7.05 -18.61 25.87
N CYS A 179 7.00 -19.55 24.91
CA CYS A 179 6.43 -19.33 23.59
C CYS A 179 4.92 -19.55 23.59
N ASN A 180 4.19 -18.69 22.87
CA ASN A 180 2.75 -18.83 22.64
C ASN A 180 2.47 -19.99 21.70
N ILE A 181 3.29 -20.16 20.64
CA ILE A 181 3.28 -21.34 19.76
C ILE A 181 4.52 -22.16 20.15
N LYS A 182 4.27 -23.21 20.95
CA LYS A 182 5.31 -24.01 21.55
C LYS A 182 5.44 -25.34 20.81
N PHE A 183 6.61 -25.57 20.21
CA PHE A 183 7.01 -26.86 19.66
C PHE A 183 7.53 -27.81 20.74
N ASP A 184 7.53 -29.12 20.41
CA ASP A 184 8.19 -30.12 21.27
C ASP A 184 9.68 -29.76 21.50
N ALA A 185 10.20 -30.13 22.66
CA ALA A 185 11.58 -29.85 23.04
C ALA A 185 12.62 -30.43 22.07
N HIS A 186 12.27 -31.52 21.37
CA HIS A 186 13.13 -32.23 20.42
C HIS A 186 12.86 -31.88 18.96
N THR A 187 11.89 -30.95 18.64
CA THR A 187 11.61 -30.53 17.26
C THR A 187 12.88 -30.01 16.60
N PRO A 188 13.40 -30.66 15.54
CA PRO A 188 14.66 -30.27 14.93
C PRO A 188 14.52 -28.92 14.22
N ASN A 189 15.62 -28.16 14.15
CA ASN A 189 15.77 -26.90 13.45
C ASN A 189 14.89 -25.73 14.01
N ILE A 190 14.16 -25.95 15.10
CA ILE A 190 13.42 -24.89 15.81
C ILE A 190 14.23 -24.50 17.06
N SER A 191 14.53 -23.21 17.21
CA SER A 191 15.22 -22.67 18.37
C SER A 191 14.27 -22.50 19.58
N ARG A 192 14.83 -22.37 20.81
CA ARG A 192 14.02 -22.17 22.03
C ARG A 192 13.12 -20.94 21.91
N MET A 193 13.69 -19.81 21.48
CA MET A 193 12.99 -18.58 21.09
C MET A 193 13.33 -18.33 19.63
N HIS A 194 12.52 -18.83 18.69
CA HIS A 194 12.88 -18.82 17.28
C HIS A 194 12.61 -17.48 16.63
N CYS A 195 11.35 -17.04 16.66
CA CYS A 195 10.95 -15.75 16.13
C CYS A 195 9.79 -15.16 16.94
N THR A 196 9.54 -13.89 16.73
CA THR A 196 8.42 -13.14 17.34
C THR A 196 7.67 -12.39 16.26
N LEU A 197 6.36 -12.54 16.26
CA LEU A 197 5.41 -11.73 15.49
C LEU A 197 4.83 -10.69 16.44
N TYR A 198 4.80 -9.42 16.05
CA TYR A 198 4.21 -8.31 16.81
C TYR A 198 3.28 -7.50 15.92
N TYR A 199 2.18 -7.02 16.49
CA TYR A 199 1.17 -6.27 15.77
C TYR A 199 0.82 -4.96 16.49
N ASP A 200 1.09 -3.82 15.85
CA ASP A 200 0.78 -2.46 16.32
C ASP A 200 -0.02 -1.64 15.30
N GLY A 201 -0.69 -2.35 14.39
CA GLY A 201 -1.29 -1.78 13.19
C GLY A 201 -0.49 -2.12 11.94
N LYS A 202 0.78 -2.40 12.11
CA LYS A 202 1.68 -3.05 11.18
C LYS A 202 2.10 -4.40 11.75
N ILE A 203 2.42 -5.32 10.88
CA ILE A 203 2.80 -6.68 11.26
C ILE A 203 4.30 -6.80 11.18
N TRP A 204 4.94 -7.05 12.30
CA TRP A 204 6.39 -7.14 12.42
C TRP A 204 6.84 -8.56 12.73
N LEU A 205 7.71 -9.11 11.91
CA LEU A 205 8.38 -10.38 12.16
C LEU A 205 9.84 -10.15 12.53
N THR A 206 10.30 -10.79 13.59
CA THR A 206 11.68 -10.71 14.06
C THR A 206 12.21 -12.12 14.26
N ASP A 207 13.32 -12.47 13.64
CA ASP A 207 14.11 -13.66 13.99
C ASP A 207 14.92 -13.36 15.26
N ASN A 208 14.71 -14.13 16.33
CA ASN A 208 15.35 -13.89 17.63
C ASN A 208 16.76 -14.50 17.73
N GLY A 209 17.52 -14.47 16.65
CA GLY A 209 18.83 -15.12 16.57
C GLY A 209 18.72 -16.64 16.50
N SER A 210 17.77 -17.15 15.73
CA SER A 210 17.54 -18.57 15.59
C SER A 210 18.73 -19.27 14.91
N LYS A 211 19.01 -20.53 15.31
CA LYS A 211 20.16 -21.28 14.75
C LYS A 211 20.00 -21.55 13.25
N CYS A 212 18.79 -21.89 12.81
CA CYS A 212 18.52 -22.28 11.43
C CYS A 212 17.86 -21.18 10.59
N GLY A 213 17.43 -20.06 11.21
CA GLY A 213 16.88 -18.89 10.54
C GLY A 213 15.38 -18.95 10.30
N THR A 214 14.80 -17.77 10.07
CA THR A 214 13.42 -17.54 9.62
C THR A 214 13.46 -17.03 8.18
N TYR A 215 12.59 -17.54 7.33
CA TYR A 215 12.59 -17.27 5.89
C TYR A 215 11.21 -16.77 5.45
N LEU A 216 11.15 -15.71 4.65
CA LEU A 216 9.94 -15.26 4.00
C LEU A 216 9.53 -16.16 2.82
N ASP A 217 8.29 -16.08 2.39
CA ASP A 217 7.88 -16.65 1.10
C ASP A 217 8.80 -16.08 -0.01
N GLY A 218 9.26 -16.96 -0.92
CA GLY A 218 10.31 -16.60 -1.88
C GLY A 218 11.75 -16.87 -1.40
N GLY A 219 11.94 -17.28 -0.13
CA GLY A 219 13.20 -17.82 0.38
C GLY A 219 14.18 -16.80 0.94
N LEU A 220 13.81 -15.53 1.06
CA LEU A 220 14.62 -14.50 1.72
C LEU A 220 14.78 -14.85 3.21
N LYS A 221 16.02 -15.00 3.68
CA LYS A 221 16.34 -15.19 5.10
C LYS A 221 16.33 -13.86 5.83
N LEU A 222 15.67 -13.81 6.98
CA LEU A 222 15.68 -12.62 7.83
C LEU A 222 17.05 -12.40 8.48
N THR A 223 17.41 -11.12 8.60
CA THR A 223 18.55 -10.71 9.43
C THR A 223 18.17 -10.90 10.90
N PRO A 224 18.99 -11.66 11.68
CA PRO A 224 18.71 -11.87 13.09
C PRO A 224 18.55 -10.56 13.86
N ASN A 225 17.57 -10.53 14.78
CA ASN A 225 17.25 -9.40 15.65
C ASN A 225 16.83 -8.11 14.92
N SER A 226 16.55 -8.19 13.62
CA SER A 226 16.00 -7.09 12.82
C SER A 226 14.50 -7.29 12.58
N ARG A 227 13.72 -6.21 12.67
CA ARG A 227 12.29 -6.24 12.38
C ARG A 227 12.05 -6.16 10.87
N MET A 228 11.19 -7.02 10.36
CA MET A 228 10.71 -7.01 8.99
C MET A 228 9.20 -6.79 8.99
N GLU A 229 8.74 -5.79 8.26
CA GLU A 229 7.31 -5.55 8.06
C GLU A 229 6.73 -6.60 7.10
N LEU A 230 5.63 -7.24 7.50
CA LEU A 230 4.88 -8.20 6.69
C LEU A 230 3.55 -7.58 6.25
N GLN A 231 3.10 -7.97 5.06
CA GLN A 231 1.76 -7.65 4.58
C GLN A 231 0.79 -8.80 4.90
N ARG A 232 -0.52 -8.52 4.91
CA ARG A 232 -1.52 -9.59 4.95
C ARG A 232 -1.36 -10.52 3.75
N GLY A 233 -1.54 -11.81 3.96
CA GLY A 233 -1.26 -12.84 2.98
C GLY A 233 0.21 -13.27 2.90
N ALA A 234 1.14 -12.51 3.47
CA ALA A 234 2.55 -12.90 3.52
C ALA A 234 2.73 -14.14 4.41
N GLY A 235 3.65 -15.01 3.98
CA GLY A 235 4.01 -16.18 4.74
C GLY A 235 5.49 -16.20 5.10
N PHE A 236 5.80 -17.00 6.12
CA PHE A 236 7.16 -17.27 6.54
C PHE A 236 7.34 -18.72 7.01
N SER A 237 8.55 -19.19 6.97
CA SER A 237 8.93 -20.54 7.37
C SER A 237 10.11 -20.54 8.34
N LEU A 238 10.19 -21.57 9.16
CA LEU A 238 11.19 -21.72 10.21
C LEU A 238 12.19 -22.83 9.85
N GLY A 239 13.46 -22.60 10.17
CA GLY A 239 14.50 -23.61 10.14
C GLY A 239 14.71 -24.23 8.75
N ASN A 240 14.34 -25.50 8.59
CA ASN A 240 14.43 -26.24 7.34
C ASN A 240 13.25 -26.00 6.37
N ARG A 241 12.38 -25.01 6.68
CA ARG A 241 11.20 -24.64 5.91
C ARG A 241 10.03 -25.67 5.91
N ASN A 242 10.11 -26.72 6.70
CA ASN A 242 9.00 -27.69 6.84
C ASN A 242 7.87 -27.16 7.72
N VAL A 243 8.14 -26.13 8.51
CA VAL A 243 7.17 -25.42 9.33
C VAL A 243 6.95 -24.04 8.74
N SER A 244 5.72 -23.71 8.41
CA SER A 244 5.40 -22.41 7.83
C SER A 244 4.05 -21.88 8.30
N PHE A 245 3.95 -20.56 8.31
CA PHE A 245 2.77 -19.79 8.71
C PHE A 245 2.48 -18.72 7.67
N TYR A 246 1.25 -18.19 7.69
CA TYR A 246 0.86 -17.03 6.90
C TYR A 246 -0.08 -16.12 7.70
N ILE A 247 -0.16 -14.85 7.30
CA ILE A 247 -1.00 -13.84 7.93
C ILE A 247 -2.36 -13.77 7.19
N GLN A 248 -3.44 -13.85 7.96
CA GLN A 248 -4.80 -13.74 7.46
C GLN A 248 -5.48 -12.45 7.95
#